data_0aed447e26cdd91215a339843831347a
#
_entry.id   0aed447e26cdd91215a339843831347a
#
_cell.length_a   1.000
_cell.length_b   1.000
_cell.length_c   1.000
_cell.angle_alpha   90.00
_cell.angle_beta   90.00
_cell.angle_gamma   90.00
#
_symmetry.space_group_name_H-M   'P 1'
#
loop_
_entity.id
_entity.type
_entity.pdbx_description
1 polymer ?
#
loop_
_entity_poly.entity_id
_entity_poly.type
_entity_poly.pdbx_seq_one_letter_code
_entity_poly.pdbx_strand_id
1 'polypeptide(L)'
;MNRKKRVLVGGMHHESDTFNPITTGPDDIWVLRGKDLLEGKGQSSVFGSIATLKEAGYEVIPALIARAVPNGEWDKDYYLSLKKEFLQAIKDALPLDALCLSLHGSMRVREIGEAEGDLLEDIRKICPDIPILSSLDMHATISQRMLDYVDGYVGYKCAPHTDTYEIGIHAARMTIETLEKGIRPVMSAVKIPFLIAGEQSETSVEPMKKLTATLREYEKQPHIMAASYLLGFPWADTADNGVTAMVVTDGDKQLATEKARELAQLFWDTRKEFCFYNETREPADALVHARSSVEAGVYPVVLSDSGDNPTAGSSQDVTNFLKAILADPFLTSLTPPLCYQAFYDP
;
A
#
# COMPACT_ATOMS: atom_id res chain seq x y z
N MET A 1 -11.54 -18.12 -34.94
CA MET A 1 -10.82 -17.06 -34.20
C MET A 1 -10.96 -17.36 -32.72
N ASN A 2 -9.85 -17.51 -32.00
CA ASN A 2 -9.95 -17.64 -30.54
C ASN A 2 -10.54 -16.34 -29.97
N ARG A 3 -11.48 -16.46 -29.02
CA ARG A 3 -12.04 -15.28 -28.33
C ARG A 3 -10.91 -14.51 -27.63
N LYS A 4 -11.05 -13.19 -27.57
CA LYS A 4 -10.15 -12.35 -26.79
C LYS A 4 -10.23 -12.76 -25.31
N LYS A 5 -9.08 -12.96 -24.67
CA LYS A 5 -9.07 -13.24 -23.21
C LYS A 5 -9.54 -12.01 -22.44
N ARG A 6 -10.34 -12.23 -21.41
CA ARG A 6 -11.03 -11.21 -20.61
C ARG A 6 -10.46 -11.14 -19.21
N VAL A 7 -9.94 -9.98 -18.84
CA VAL A 7 -9.32 -9.74 -17.53
C VAL A 7 -10.08 -8.63 -16.82
N LEU A 8 -10.63 -8.95 -15.64
CA LEU A 8 -11.28 -7.96 -14.80
C LEU A 8 -10.24 -7.19 -13.99
N VAL A 9 -10.43 -5.86 -13.91
CA VAL A 9 -9.60 -4.93 -13.14
C VAL A 9 -10.44 -4.12 -12.17
N GLY A 10 -9.84 -3.76 -11.03
CA GLY A 10 -10.46 -2.97 -9.99
C GLY A 10 -9.83 -3.24 -8.63
N GLY A 11 -10.47 -2.74 -7.58
CA GLY A 11 -10.04 -2.97 -6.20
C GLY A 11 -10.61 -1.95 -5.23
N MET A 12 -10.26 -2.12 -3.96
CA MET A 12 -10.48 -1.16 -2.90
C MET A 12 -9.13 -0.87 -2.25
N HIS A 13 -8.84 0.39 -2.00
CA HIS A 13 -7.48 0.82 -1.63
C HIS A 13 -7.55 1.85 -0.51
N HIS A 14 -7.15 1.44 0.68
CA HIS A 14 -7.09 2.30 1.85
C HIS A 14 -6.05 1.80 2.85
N GLU A 15 -5.49 2.72 3.61
CA GLU A 15 -4.62 2.48 4.75
C GLU A 15 -5.33 2.98 6.00
N SER A 16 -5.71 2.07 6.88
CA SER A 16 -6.56 2.39 8.03
C SER A 16 -5.76 2.52 9.32
N ASP A 17 -5.75 3.72 9.89
CA ASP A 17 -5.27 3.96 11.26
C ASP A 17 -6.35 3.56 12.27
N THR A 18 -6.08 2.52 13.04
CA THR A 18 -7.04 2.02 14.04
C THR A 18 -7.05 2.86 15.32
N PHE A 19 -6.07 3.75 15.50
CA PHE A 19 -6.04 4.69 16.63
C PHE A 19 -6.81 5.96 16.31
N ASN A 20 -7.11 6.23 15.05
CA ASN A 20 -7.95 7.36 14.65
C ASN A 20 -9.44 6.99 14.83
N PRO A 21 -10.19 7.72 15.70
CA PRO A 21 -11.60 7.46 15.94
C PRO A 21 -12.52 7.88 14.78
N ILE A 22 -12.03 8.70 13.85
CA ILE A 22 -12.81 9.22 12.72
C ILE A 22 -13.06 8.06 11.73
N THR A 23 -14.31 7.87 11.35
CA THR A 23 -14.69 6.85 10.37
C THR A 23 -14.53 7.40 8.98
N THR A 24 -13.86 6.66 8.10
CA THR A 24 -13.80 6.96 6.66
C THR A 24 -15.15 6.64 6.02
N GLY A 25 -15.88 7.65 5.65
CA GLY A 25 -17.25 7.55 5.15
C GLY A 25 -17.37 7.78 3.63
N PRO A 26 -18.61 7.79 3.11
CA PRO A 26 -18.88 7.97 1.68
C PRO A 26 -18.29 9.25 1.07
N ASP A 27 -18.24 10.32 1.83
CA ASP A 27 -17.76 11.62 1.37
C ASP A 27 -16.22 11.67 1.25
N ASP A 28 -15.52 10.74 1.90
CA ASP A 28 -14.05 10.64 1.88
C ASP A 28 -13.55 9.73 0.76
N ILE A 29 -14.44 9.00 0.08
CA ILE A 29 -14.08 7.89 -0.80
C ILE A 29 -14.37 8.23 -2.26
N TRP A 30 -13.32 8.24 -3.08
CA TRP A 30 -13.46 8.37 -4.53
C TRP A 30 -13.70 7.00 -5.18
N VAL A 31 -14.69 6.93 -6.05
CA VAL A 31 -15.01 5.69 -6.75
C VAL A 31 -15.06 5.93 -8.25
N LEU A 32 -14.21 5.24 -9.01
CA LEU A 32 -14.27 5.20 -10.46
C LEU A 32 -14.88 3.89 -10.93
N ARG A 33 -15.77 3.96 -11.92
CA ARG A 33 -16.53 2.84 -12.47
C ARG A 33 -16.47 2.80 -13.98
N GLY A 34 -16.67 1.63 -14.55
CA GLY A 34 -16.90 1.48 -15.99
C GLY A 34 -15.89 2.23 -16.86
N LYS A 35 -16.41 3.11 -17.71
CA LYS A 35 -15.61 3.92 -18.64
C LYS A 35 -14.64 4.86 -17.92
N ASP A 36 -15.07 5.47 -16.83
CA ASP A 36 -14.23 6.40 -16.06
C ASP A 36 -13.00 5.70 -15.47
N LEU A 37 -13.13 4.44 -15.05
CA LEU A 37 -11.99 3.63 -14.63
C LEU A 37 -11.09 3.28 -15.82
N LEU A 38 -11.65 2.89 -16.97
CA LEU A 38 -10.86 2.48 -18.15
C LEU A 38 -10.14 3.62 -18.86
N GLU A 39 -10.65 4.84 -18.77
CA GLU A 39 -10.09 6.05 -19.40
C GLU A 39 -9.36 6.95 -18.38
N GLY A 40 -9.45 6.61 -17.10
CA GLY A 40 -8.76 7.31 -16.04
C GLY A 40 -7.25 7.36 -16.25
N LYS A 41 -6.64 8.43 -15.75
CA LYS A 41 -5.20 8.68 -15.88
C LYS A 41 -4.62 8.98 -14.51
N GLY A 42 -3.39 8.55 -14.30
CA GLY A 42 -2.67 8.81 -13.04
C GLY A 42 -1.58 7.78 -12.81
N GLN A 43 -0.91 7.92 -11.68
CA GLN A 43 0.21 7.05 -11.29
C GLN A 43 -0.23 5.83 -10.46
N SER A 44 -1.53 5.58 -10.31
CA SER A 44 -2.03 4.43 -9.55
C SER A 44 -1.76 3.10 -10.27
N SER A 45 -1.54 2.05 -9.51
CA SER A 45 -1.27 0.69 -10.02
C SER A 45 -2.39 0.16 -10.93
N VAL A 46 -3.65 0.48 -10.65
CA VAL A 46 -4.77 0.06 -11.53
C VAL A 46 -4.62 0.60 -12.96
N PHE A 47 -4.10 1.82 -13.13
CA PHE A 47 -3.91 2.39 -14.48
C PHE A 47 -2.73 1.77 -15.21
N GLY A 48 -1.64 1.42 -14.49
CA GLY A 48 -0.53 0.64 -15.04
C GLY A 48 -1.00 -0.74 -15.53
N SER A 49 -1.85 -1.41 -14.74
CA SER A 49 -2.44 -2.69 -15.12
C SER A 49 -3.35 -2.57 -16.35
N ILE A 50 -4.25 -1.59 -16.37
CA ILE A 50 -5.16 -1.35 -17.50
C ILE A 50 -4.39 -1.08 -18.80
N ALA A 51 -3.38 -0.21 -18.74
CA ALA A 51 -2.57 0.15 -19.92
C ALA A 51 -1.86 -1.08 -20.49
N THR A 52 -1.18 -1.85 -19.63
CA THR A 52 -0.41 -3.05 -20.02
C THR A 52 -1.31 -4.14 -20.61
N LEU A 53 -2.45 -4.42 -19.98
CA LEU A 53 -3.39 -5.42 -20.48
C LEU A 53 -4.01 -5.02 -21.82
N LYS A 54 -4.34 -3.74 -22.00
CA LYS A 54 -4.84 -3.22 -23.29
C LYS A 54 -3.78 -3.32 -24.39
N GLU A 55 -2.54 -2.95 -24.11
CA GLU A 55 -1.41 -3.04 -25.04
C GLU A 55 -1.16 -4.48 -25.47
N ALA A 56 -1.24 -5.44 -24.54
CA ALA A 56 -1.12 -6.86 -24.83
C ALA A 56 -2.35 -7.46 -25.55
N GLY A 57 -3.38 -6.65 -25.84
CA GLY A 57 -4.53 -7.05 -26.64
C GLY A 57 -5.66 -7.74 -25.88
N TYR A 58 -5.64 -7.74 -24.54
CA TYR A 58 -6.71 -8.30 -23.72
C TYR A 58 -7.97 -7.44 -23.74
N GLU A 59 -9.13 -8.05 -23.52
CA GLU A 59 -10.35 -7.33 -23.19
C GLU A 59 -10.35 -7.01 -21.70
N VAL A 60 -10.17 -5.73 -21.36
CA VAL A 60 -10.13 -5.26 -19.97
C VAL A 60 -11.53 -4.91 -19.50
N ILE A 61 -12.00 -5.61 -18.47
CA ILE A 61 -13.34 -5.45 -17.89
C ILE A 61 -13.22 -4.66 -16.59
N PRO A 62 -13.80 -3.47 -16.48
CA PRO A 62 -13.77 -2.71 -15.25
C PRO A 62 -14.80 -3.23 -14.24
N ALA A 63 -14.39 -3.45 -12.98
CA ALA A 63 -15.31 -3.50 -11.86
C ALA A 63 -15.50 -2.08 -11.30
N LEU A 64 -14.80 -1.76 -10.23
CA LEU A 64 -14.63 -0.41 -9.70
C LEU A 64 -13.26 -0.29 -9.04
N ILE A 65 -12.78 0.93 -8.87
CA ILE A 65 -11.71 1.27 -7.93
C ILE A 65 -12.26 2.27 -6.92
N ALA A 66 -12.16 1.93 -5.63
CA ALA A 66 -12.54 2.81 -4.54
C ALA A 66 -11.30 3.17 -3.73
N ARG A 67 -11.08 4.44 -3.45
CA ARG A 67 -9.91 4.95 -2.71
C ARG A 67 -10.29 6.06 -1.76
N ALA A 68 -9.62 6.08 -0.62
CA ALA A 68 -9.57 7.24 0.26
C ALA A 68 -8.11 7.55 0.61
N VAL A 69 -7.86 8.76 1.13
CA VAL A 69 -6.60 9.04 1.82
C VAL A 69 -6.54 8.21 3.10
N PRO A 70 -5.34 7.91 3.64
CA PRO A 70 -5.22 7.26 4.94
C PRO A 70 -6.06 8.00 5.99
N ASN A 71 -6.80 7.25 6.82
CA ASN A 71 -7.69 7.77 7.86
C ASN A 71 -8.12 6.59 8.76
N GLY A 72 -9.06 6.79 9.69
CA GLY A 72 -9.64 5.71 10.47
C GLY A 72 -10.35 4.64 9.63
N GLU A 73 -10.82 3.59 10.27
CA GLU A 73 -11.46 2.44 9.60
C GLU A 73 -12.68 2.87 8.76
N TRP A 74 -12.92 2.17 7.66
CA TRP A 74 -14.07 2.45 6.78
C TRP A 74 -15.40 2.17 7.47
N ASP A 75 -16.40 2.93 7.05
CA ASP A 75 -17.81 2.66 7.38
C ASP A 75 -18.23 1.29 6.82
N LYS A 76 -18.83 0.49 7.70
CA LYS A 76 -19.23 -0.88 7.38
C LYS A 76 -20.29 -0.97 6.28
N ASP A 77 -21.33 -0.16 6.38
CA ASP A 77 -22.48 -0.26 5.48
C ASP A 77 -22.08 0.21 4.08
N TYR A 78 -21.26 1.26 4.01
CA TYR A 78 -20.74 1.74 2.73
C TYR A 78 -19.77 0.73 2.10
N TYR A 79 -18.86 0.13 2.88
CA TYR A 79 -18.02 -0.95 2.41
C TYR A 79 -18.83 -2.11 1.84
N LEU A 80 -19.84 -2.59 2.57
CA LEU A 80 -20.69 -3.69 2.12
C LEU A 80 -21.45 -3.35 0.83
N SER A 81 -21.84 -2.09 0.65
CA SER A 81 -22.48 -1.63 -0.59
C SER A 81 -21.52 -1.69 -1.78
N LEU A 82 -20.28 -1.20 -1.62
CA LEU A 82 -19.26 -1.27 -2.67
C LEU A 82 -18.79 -2.70 -2.94
N LYS A 83 -18.62 -3.51 -1.90
CA LYS A 83 -18.31 -4.94 -2.03
C LYS A 83 -19.38 -5.66 -2.85
N LYS A 84 -20.65 -5.43 -2.54
CA LYS A 84 -21.78 -6.00 -3.30
C LYS A 84 -21.73 -5.58 -4.79
N GLU A 85 -21.47 -4.31 -5.06
CA GLU A 85 -21.31 -3.78 -6.43
C GLU A 85 -20.15 -4.47 -7.15
N PHE A 86 -19.00 -4.59 -6.49
CA PHE A 86 -17.81 -5.24 -7.02
C PHE A 86 -18.07 -6.70 -7.38
N LEU A 87 -18.68 -7.46 -6.47
CA LEU A 87 -19.02 -8.87 -6.69
C LEU A 87 -20.07 -9.04 -7.78
N GLN A 88 -21.00 -8.09 -7.92
CA GLN A 88 -22.00 -8.12 -9.00
C GLN A 88 -21.31 -7.86 -10.36
N ALA A 89 -20.38 -6.90 -10.44
CA ALA A 89 -19.61 -6.66 -11.66
C ALA A 89 -18.83 -7.91 -12.12
N ILE A 90 -18.27 -8.70 -11.18
CA ILE A 90 -17.64 -9.98 -11.51
C ILE A 90 -18.64 -10.95 -12.11
N LYS A 91 -19.80 -11.13 -11.47
CA LYS A 91 -20.86 -12.07 -11.94
C LYS A 91 -21.35 -11.71 -13.33
N ASP A 92 -21.58 -10.43 -13.59
CA ASP A 92 -22.07 -9.93 -14.89
C ASP A 92 -20.99 -10.05 -15.99
N ALA A 93 -19.73 -10.06 -15.58
CA ALA A 93 -18.59 -10.18 -16.51
C ALA A 93 -18.23 -11.62 -16.87
N LEU A 94 -18.75 -12.64 -16.20
CA LEU A 94 -18.39 -14.03 -16.50
C LEU A 94 -18.78 -14.44 -17.94
N PRO A 95 -18.01 -15.28 -18.62
CA PRO A 95 -16.76 -15.90 -18.16
C PRO A 95 -15.55 -14.95 -18.24
N LEU A 96 -14.70 -14.97 -17.22
CA LEU A 96 -13.43 -14.27 -17.15
C LEU A 96 -12.26 -15.25 -17.28
N ASP A 97 -11.09 -14.78 -17.72
CA ASP A 97 -9.88 -15.58 -17.80
C ASP A 97 -8.93 -15.30 -16.62
N ALA A 98 -8.95 -14.08 -16.05
CA ALA A 98 -8.21 -13.70 -14.84
C ALA A 98 -8.84 -12.47 -14.18
N LEU A 99 -8.42 -12.23 -12.92
CA LEU A 99 -8.58 -10.95 -12.23
C LEU A 99 -7.18 -10.36 -11.98
N CYS A 100 -7.01 -9.07 -12.30
CA CYS A 100 -5.84 -8.28 -11.99
C CYS A 100 -6.25 -7.11 -11.10
N LEU A 101 -6.07 -7.29 -9.79
CA LEU A 101 -6.58 -6.37 -8.78
C LEU A 101 -5.53 -5.32 -8.37
N SER A 102 -6.02 -4.23 -7.81
CA SER A 102 -5.22 -3.18 -7.19
C SER A 102 -5.74 -2.96 -5.77
N LEU A 103 -5.06 -3.52 -4.79
CA LEU A 103 -5.41 -3.46 -3.37
C LEU A 103 -4.32 -2.70 -2.63
N HIS A 104 -4.65 -2.22 -1.41
CA HIS A 104 -3.63 -1.66 -0.52
C HIS A 104 -2.95 -2.75 0.31
N GLY A 105 -3.73 -3.51 1.05
CA GLY A 105 -3.27 -4.54 1.97
C GLY A 105 -3.35 -4.15 3.45
N SER A 106 -3.78 -2.92 3.76
CA SER A 106 -3.96 -2.45 5.15
C SER A 106 -5.31 -1.78 5.36
N MET A 107 -6.30 -2.14 4.55
CA MET A 107 -7.66 -1.65 4.67
C MET A 107 -8.40 -2.37 5.79
N ARG A 108 -9.00 -1.60 6.68
CA ARG A 108 -9.85 -2.12 7.75
C ARG A 108 -11.22 -1.47 7.69
N VAL A 109 -12.22 -2.25 8.10
CA VAL A 109 -13.62 -1.86 8.15
C VAL A 109 -14.15 -2.09 9.55
N ARG A 110 -14.86 -1.12 10.10
CA ARG A 110 -15.47 -1.24 11.43
C ARG A 110 -16.31 -2.51 11.55
N GLU A 111 -16.15 -3.24 12.62
CA GLU A 111 -16.84 -4.49 12.96
C GLU A 111 -16.54 -5.69 12.01
N ILE A 112 -15.85 -5.48 10.89
CA ILE A 112 -15.43 -6.55 9.97
C ILE A 112 -13.96 -6.88 10.18
N GLY A 113 -13.13 -5.85 10.37
CA GLY A 113 -11.68 -6.00 10.49
C GLY A 113 -10.97 -5.92 9.15
N GLU A 114 -10.10 -6.87 8.84
CA GLU A 114 -9.31 -6.91 7.61
C GLU A 114 -10.22 -7.09 6.39
N ALA A 115 -10.17 -6.14 5.48
CA ALA A 115 -11.13 -5.99 4.39
C ALA A 115 -10.71 -6.69 3.10
N GLU A 116 -9.42 -6.77 2.82
CA GLU A 116 -8.92 -7.40 1.60
C GLU A 116 -9.25 -8.89 1.57
N GLY A 117 -8.96 -9.61 2.64
CA GLY A 117 -9.30 -11.03 2.73
C GLY A 117 -10.80 -11.28 2.76
N ASP A 118 -11.58 -10.36 3.37
CA ASP A 118 -13.04 -10.42 3.35
C ASP A 118 -13.62 -10.28 1.93
N LEU A 119 -13.05 -9.38 1.12
CA LEU A 119 -13.42 -9.23 -0.28
C LEU A 119 -12.94 -10.43 -1.12
N LEU A 120 -11.69 -10.85 -0.95
CA LEU A 120 -11.05 -11.91 -1.73
C LEU A 120 -11.70 -13.28 -1.51
N GLU A 121 -12.12 -13.57 -0.28
CA GLU A 121 -12.88 -14.79 0.02
C GLU A 121 -14.17 -14.88 -0.80
N ASP A 122 -14.93 -13.79 -0.89
CA ASP A 122 -16.16 -13.78 -1.66
C ASP A 122 -15.92 -13.76 -3.17
N ILE A 123 -14.83 -13.13 -3.63
CA ILE A 123 -14.40 -13.23 -5.04
C ILE A 123 -14.07 -14.68 -5.38
N ARG A 124 -13.31 -15.39 -4.54
CA ARG A 124 -12.92 -16.78 -4.77
C ARG A 124 -14.10 -17.73 -4.80
N LYS A 125 -15.16 -17.47 -4.03
CA LYS A 125 -16.43 -18.24 -4.11
C LYS A 125 -17.10 -18.10 -5.48
N ILE A 126 -16.98 -16.95 -6.15
CA ILE A 126 -17.54 -16.72 -7.49
C ILE A 126 -16.58 -17.26 -8.57
N CYS A 127 -15.30 -17.17 -8.35
CA CYS A 127 -14.22 -17.48 -9.30
C CYS A 127 -13.27 -18.55 -8.72
N PRO A 128 -13.70 -19.80 -8.48
CA PRO A 128 -12.92 -20.80 -7.75
C PRO A 128 -11.60 -21.15 -8.44
N ASP A 129 -11.57 -21.18 -9.78
CA ASP A 129 -10.42 -21.62 -10.58
C ASP A 129 -9.76 -20.52 -11.41
N ILE A 130 -10.31 -19.31 -11.38
CA ILE A 130 -9.79 -18.17 -12.16
C ILE A 130 -8.58 -17.58 -11.44
N PRO A 131 -7.43 -17.37 -12.13
CA PRO A 131 -6.27 -16.71 -11.52
C PRO A 131 -6.58 -15.31 -11.02
N ILE A 132 -6.13 -15.02 -9.80
CA ILE A 132 -6.25 -13.71 -9.16
C ILE A 132 -4.85 -13.22 -8.82
N LEU A 133 -4.40 -12.16 -9.49
CA LEU A 133 -3.12 -11.49 -9.23
C LEU A 133 -3.44 -10.07 -8.72
N SER A 134 -2.62 -9.54 -7.82
CA SER A 134 -2.85 -8.20 -7.30
C SER A 134 -1.55 -7.44 -7.04
N SER A 135 -1.62 -6.12 -7.25
CA SER A 135 -0.65 -5.20 -6.65
C SER A 135 -1.04 -4.87 -5.21
N LEU A 136 -0.02 -4.60 -4.39
CA LEU A 136 -0.17 -4.13 -3.00
C LEU A 136 0.72 -2.91 -2.76
N ASP A 137 0.33 -2.10 -1.78
CA ASP A 137 1.24 -1.13 -1.18
C ASP A 137 2.33 -1.85 -0.36
N MET A 138 3.49 -1.22 -0.19
CA MET A 138 4.53 -1.79 0.66
C MET A 138 4.17 -1.78 2.16
N HIS A 139 3.19 -0.98 2.58
CA HIS A 139 2.67 -0.96 3.94
C HIS A 139 1.55 -2.00 4.17
N ALA A 140 1.41 -2.96 3.26
CA ALA A 140 0.44 -4.04 3.41
C ALA A 140 0.70 -4.89 4.65
N THR A 141 -0.36 -5.17 5.40
CA THR A 141 -0.40 -6.09 6.53
C THR A 141 -0.98 -7.42 6.05
N ILE A 142 -0.13 -8.39 5.80
CA ILE A 142 -0.54 -9.66 5.17
C ILE A 142 -1.19 -10.59 6.18
N SER A 143 -2.47 -10.86 5.99
CA SER A 143 -3.24 -11.86 6.72
C SER A 143 -3.19 -13.24 6.04
N GLN A 144 -3.49 -14.30 6.78
CA GLN A 144 -3.63 -15.62 6.19
C GLN A 144 -4.76 -15.69 5.17
N ARG A 145 -5.87 -14.97 5.39
CA ARG A 145 -7.00 -14.89 4.43
C ARG A 145 -6.55 -14.31 3.08
N MET A 146 -5.73 -13.26 3.08
CA MET A 146 -5.18 -12.72 1.84
C MET A 146 -4.34 -13.76 1.08
N LEU A 147 -3.55 -14.58 1.79
CA LEU A 147 -2.73 -15.62 1.17
C LEU A 147 -3.56 -16.80 0.63
N ASP A 148 -4.67 -17.12 1.25
CA ASP A 148 -5.49 -18.29 0.89
C ASP A 148 -6.32 -18.07 -0.38
N TYR A 149 -6.63 -16.81 -0.73
CA TYR A 149 -7.60 -16.52 -1.79
C TYR A 149 -7.01 -15.86 -3.04
N VAL A 150 -5.69 -15.57 -3.07
CA VAL A 150 -4.99 -14.96 -4.21
C VAL A 150 -3.84 -15.86 -4.69
N ASP A 151 -3.58 -15.88 -5.99
CA ASP A 151 -2.52 -16.71 -6.57
C ASP A 151 -1.15 -16.00 -6.55
N GLY A 152 -1.12 -14.67 -6.48
CA GLY A 152 0.13 -13.92 -6.34
C GLY A 152 -0.03 -12.43 -6.16
N TYR A 153 0.88 -11.85 -5.38
CA TYR A 153 0.99 -10.42 -5.13
C TYR A 153 2.32 -9.85 -5.58
N VAL A 154 2.32 -8.58 -5.94
CA VAL A 154 3.52 -7.76 -6.07
C VAL A 154 3.34 -6.45 -5.32
N GLY A 155 4.28 -6.13 -4.41
CA GLY A 155 4.26 -4.90 -3.60
C GLY A 155 5.10 -3.78 -4.19
N TYR A 156 4.77 -2.53 -3.84
CA TYR A 156 5.61 -1.37 -4.12
C TYR A 156 7.01 -1.55 -3.54
N LYS A 157 8.01 -0.96 -4.18
CA LYS A 157 9.42 -1.09 -3.81
C LYS A 157 10.08 0.26 -3.52
N CYS A 158 9.28 1.33 -3.48
CA CYS A 158 9.75 2.69 -3.21
C CYS A 158 8.96 3.34 -2.09
N ALA A 159 9.65 3.94 -1.14
CA ALA A 159 9.14 4.90 -0.18
C ALA A 159 10.05 6.15 -0.26
N PRO A 160 9.51 7.34 -0.64
CA PRO A 160 8.12 7.61 -1.10
C PRO A 160 7.70 6.80 -2.32
N HIS A 161 6.39 6.54 -2.48
CA HIS A 161 5.81 5.69 -3.52
C HIS A 161 5.90 6.33 -4.91
N THR A 162 7.02 6.12 -5.60
CA THR A 162 7.27 6.63 -6.97
C THR A 162 7.05 5.57 -8.05
N ASP A 163 6.84 4.31 -7.65
CA ASP A 163 6.76 3.14 -8.54
C ASP A 163 5.34 2.51 -8.61
N THR A 164 4.31 3.21 -8.15
CA THR A 164 2.97 2.64 -8.06
C THR A 164 2.43 2.19 -9.42
N TYR A 165 2.65 3.00 -10.47
CA TYR A 165 2.24 2.68 -11.85
C TYR A 165 3.01 1.46 -12.39
N GLU A 166 4.31 1.42 -12.16
CA GLU A 166 5.21 0.32 -12.58
C GLU A 166 4.83 -1.00 -11.89
N ILE A 167 4.41 -0.96 -10.63
CA ILE A 167 3.93 -2.16 -9.94
C ILE A 167 2.59 -2.64 -10.51
N GLY A 168 1.73 -1.74 -10.97
CA GLY A 168 0.56 -2.10 -11.76
C GLY A 168 0.94 -2.81 -13.08
N ILE A 169 1.95 -2.31 -13.81
CA ILE A 169 2.50 -2.97 -14.99
C ILE A 169 3.00 -4.36 -14.61
N HIS A 170 3.70 -4.51 -13.48
CA HIS A 170 4.22 -5.79 -13.02
C HIS A 170 3.10 -6.79 -12.73
N ALA A 171 2.05 -6.40 -11.99
CA ALA A 171 0.89 -7.24 -11.73
C ALA A 171 0.20 -7.71 -13.02
N ALA A 172 0.06 -6.80 -14.00
CA ALA A 172 -0.48 -7.14 -15.31
C ALA A 172 0.41 -8.11 -16.09
N ARG A 173 1.74 -7.95 -16.05
CA ARG A 173 2.69 -8.90 -16.68
C ARG A 173 2.61 -10.28 -16.05
N MET A 174 2.52 -10.38 -14.73
CA MET A 174 2.28 -11.66 -14.04
C MET A 174 0.97 -12.30 -14.52
N THR A 175 -0.10 -11.51 -14.67
CA THR A 175 -1.39 -11.98 -15.18
C THR A 175 -1.29 -12.48 -16.62
N ILE A 176 -0.61 -11.73 -17.50
CA ILE A 176 -0.39 -12.10 -18.90
C ILE A 176 0.41 -13.41 -18.99
N GLU A 177 1.52 -13.49 -18.27
CA GLU A 177 2.38 -14.67 -18.24
C GLU A 177 1.62 -15.93 -17.76
N THR A 178 0.83 -15.77 -16.69
CA THR A 178 -0.06 -16.82 -16.17
C THR A 178 -1.00 -17.35 -17.25
N LEU A 179 -1.63 -16.44 -18.00
CA LEU A 179 -2.60 -16.82 -19.03
C LEU A 179 -1.95 -17.37 -20.31
N GLU A 180 -0.80 -16.83 -20.72
CA GLU A 180 -0.14 -17.25 -21.96
C GLU A 180 0.58 -18.58 -21.81
N LYS A 181 1.25 -18.79 -20.68
CA LYS A 181 1.98 -20.04 -20.40
C LYS A 181 1.10 -21.12 -19.77
N GLY A 182 -0.12 -20.79 -19.34
CA GLY A 182 -1.01 -21.73 -18.65
C GLY A 182 -0.45 -22.21 -17.31
N ILE A 183 0.35 -21.38 -16.65
CA ILE A 183 0.94 -21.67 -15.35
C ILE A 183 -0.04 -21.35 -14.21
N ARG A 184 0.22 -21.93 -13.03
CA ARG A 184 -0.45 -21.57 -11.79
C ARG A 184 0.57 -20.97 -10.84
N PRO A 185 0.60 -19.63 -10.67
CA PRO A 185 1.51 -19.01 -9.72
C PRO A 185 1.30 -19.57 -8.33
N VAL A 186 2.39 -19.68 -7.59
CA VAL A 186 2.37 -20.04 -6.18
C VAL A 186 3.23 -19.06 -5.40
N MET A 187 2.78 -18.67 -4.21
CA MET A 187 3.52 -17.76 -3.36
C MET A 187 3.89 -18.40 -2.03
N SER A 188 4.94 -17.87 -1.44
CA SER A 188 5.31 -18.13 -0.05
C SER A 188 5.59 -16.82 0.64
N ALA A 189 5.07 -16.69 1.86
CA ALA A 189 5.24 -15.54 2.71
C ALA A 189 5.86 -15.96 4.04
N VAL A 190 6.79 -15.15 4.54
CA VAL A 190 7.42 -15.35 5.85
C VAL A 190 7.21 -14.07 6.66
N LYS A 191 6.46 -14.17 7.73
CA LYS A 191 6.25 -13.08 8.69
C LYS A 191 7.51 -12.87 9.53
N ILE A 192 7.96 -11.64 9.61
CA ILE A 192 9.09 -11.20 10.42
C ILE A 192 8.50 -10.43 11.60
N PRO A 193 8.80 -10.81 12.86
CA PRO A 193 8.24 -10.13 14.03
C PRO A 193 8.95 -8.78 14.27
N PHE A 194 8.69 -7.83 13.38
CA PHE A 194 9.31 -6.53 13.37
C PHE A 194 8.30 -5.49 12.86
N LEU A 195 8.15 -4.40 13.59
CA LEU A 195 7.41 -3.21 13.17
C LEU A 195 8.40 -2.09 12.90
N ILE A 196 8.15 -1.30 11.88
CA ILE A 196 9.01 -0.19 11.49
C ILE A 196 8.13 1.02 11.17
N ALA A 197 8.54 2.19 11.68
CA ALA A 197 7.91 3.44 11.31
C ALA A 197 8.19 3.79 9.84
N GLY A 198 7.22 4.42 9.17
CA GLY A 198 7.36 4.83 7.77
C GLY A 198 8.61 5.66 7.52
N GLU A 199 8.91 6.59 8.44
CA GLU A 199 10.07 7.50 8.39
C GLU A 199 11.43 6.77 8.47
N GLN A 200 11.45 5.52 8.93
CA GLN A 200 12.64 4.69 8.99
C GLN A 200 12.77 3.74 7.79
N SER A 201 11.78 3.71 6.90
CA SER A 201 11.70 2.76 5.78
C SER A 201 11.93 3.39 4.41
N GLU A 202 12.51 4.59 4.36
CA GLU A 202 12.84 5.28 3.11
C GLU A 202 13.78 4.43 2.24
N THR A 203 13.39 4.20 0.98
CA THR A 203 14.11 3.27 0.10
C THR A 203 15.25 3.90 -0.69
N SER A 204 15.46 5.20 -0.57
CA SER A 204 16.61 5.92 -1.15
C SER A 204 17.88 5.78 -0.32
N VAL A 205 17.77 5.34 0.93
CA VAL A 205 18.85 5.21 1.93
C VAL A 205 18.96 3.78 2.47
N GLU A 206 20.12 3.46 3.05
CA GLU A 206 20.34 2.17 3.69
C GLU A 206 19.56 2.06 5.02
N PRO A 207 19.09 0.87 5.41
CA PRO A 207 19.28 -0.43 4.75
C PRO A 207 18.26 -0.73 3.64
N MET A 208 17.14 0.01 3.56
CA MET A 208 16.07 -0.28 2.59
C MET A 208 16.51 -0.21 1.14
N LYS A 209 17.46 0.67 0.79
CA LYS A 209 18.03 0.74 -0.56
C LYS A 209 18.62 -0.59 -1.01
N LYS A 210 19.42 -1.23 -0.17
CA LYS A 210 20.00 -2.55 -0.44
C LYS A 210 18.92 -3.64 -0.46
N LEU A 211 17.99 -3.62 0.49
CA LEU A 211 16.93 -4.60 0.59
C LEU A 211 16.04 -4.58 -0.66
N THR A 212 15.61 -3.41 -1.11
CA THR A 212 14.77 -3.29 -2.32
C THR A 212 15.55 -3.58 -3.60
N ALA A 213 16.85 -3.26 -3.66
CA ALA A 213 17.71 -3.68 -4.77
C ALA A 213 17.80 -5.21 -4.85
N THR A 214 17.89 -5.89 -3.71
CA THR A 214 17.90 -7.36 -3.65
C THR A 214 16.60 -7.96 -4.20
N LEU A 215 15.43 -7.38 -3.93
CA LEU A 215 14.17 -7.85 -4.51
C LEU A 215 14.24 -7.85 -6.06
N ARG A 216 14.76 -6.76 -6.63
CA ARG A 216 14.91 -6.63 -8.09
C ARG A 216 15.89 -7.66 -8.70
N GLU A 217 16.94 -8.05 -7.95
CA GLU A 217 17.84 -9.12 -8.40
C GLU A 217 17.18 -10.50 -8.31
N TYR A 218 16.33 -10.75 -7.31
CA TYR A 218 15.56 -11.98 -7.23
C TYR A 218 14.59 -12.11 -8.41
N GLU A 219 13.91 -11.05 -8.80
CA GLU A 219 12.98 -11.03 -9.93
C GLU A 219 13.63 -11.28 -11.31
N LYS A 220 14.97 -11.20 -11.40
CA LYS A 220 15.71 -11.57 -12.61
C LYS A 220 16.02 -13.08 -12.68
N GLN A 221 15.85 -13.81 -11.57
CA GLN A 221 16.10 -15.23 -11.52
C GLN A 221 15.00 -16.01 -12.24
N PRO A 222 15.33 -17.12 -12.90
CA PRO A 222 14.32 -17.98 -13.53
C PRO A 222 13.25 -18.41 -12.52
N HIS A 223 12.02 -18.52 -13.00
CA HIS A 223 10.86 -18.97 -12.22
C HIS A 223 10.36 -18.02 -11.12
N ILE A 224 11.03 -16.91 -10.84
CA ILE A 224 10.55 -15.92 -9.89
C ILE A 224 9.74 -14.84 -10.63
N MET A 225 8.46 -14.74 -10.33
CA MET A 225 7.53 -13.77 -10.93
C MET A 225 7.53 -12.45 -10.16
N ALA A 226 7.63 -12.48 -8.82
CA ALA A 226 7.70 -11.30 -7.97
C ALA A 226 8.39 -11.61 -6.65
N ALA A 227 9.06 -10.59 -6.09
CA ALA A 227 9.60 -10.59 -4.75
C ALA A 227 9.24 -9.26 -4.06
N SER A 228 8.80 -9.31 -2.80
CA SER A 228 8.34 -8.11 -2.10
C SER A 228 8.68 -8.16 -0.61
N TYR A 229 9.00 -6.99 -0.06
CA TYR A 229 8.88 -6.73 1.37
C TYR A 229 7.60 -5.93 1.58
N LEU A 230 6.72 -6.43 2.43
CA LEU A 230 5.48 -5.81 2.84
C LEU A 230 5.63 -5.48 4.32
N LEU A 231 5.75 -4.19 4.64
CA LEU A 231 6.26 -3.72 5.93
C LEU A 231 5.23 -3.79 7.05
N GLY A 232 3.96 -3.93 6.70
CA GLY A 232 2.88 -3.70 7.63
C GLY A 232 2.63 -2.20 7.83
N PHE A 233 1.59 -1.87 8.56
CA PHE A 233 1.24 -0.50 8.89
C PHE A 233 1.26 -0.31 10.41
N PRO A 234 2.23 0.44 10.97
CA PRO A 234 2.43 0.51 12.42
C PRO A 234 1.26 1.11 13.19
N TRP A 235 0.43 1.91 12.52
CA TRP A 235 -0.77 2.53 13.12
C TRP A 235 -2.02 1.65 13.02
N ALA A 236 -1.88 0.40 12.59
CA ALA A 236 -2.94 -0.59 12.63
C ALA A 236 -2.68 -1.61 13.77
N ASP A 237 -3.48 -1.52 14.86
CA ASP A 237 -3.43 -2.47 15.97
C ASP A 237 -4.13 -3.78 15.57
N THR A 238 -3.37 -4.67 14.97
CA THR A 238 -3.86 -5.98 14.52
C THR A 238 -2.83 -7.07 14.74
N ALA A 239 -3.30 -8.26 15.02
CA ALA A 239 -2.44 -9.43 15.25
C ALA A 239 -1.62 -9.85 14.03
N ASP A 240 -2.08 -9.49 12.82
CA ASP A 240 -1.40 -9.81 11.57
C ASP A 240 -0.29 -8.81 11.21
N ASN A 241 -0.11 -7.74 11.99
CA ASN A 241 0.86 -6.69 11.68
C ASN A 241 2.32 -7.18 11.76
N GLY A 242 3.19 -6.51 11.03
CA GLY A 242 4.61 -6.80 10.94
C GLY A 242 5.08 -7.03 9.52
N VAL A 243 6.40 -6.98 9.35
CA VAL A 243 7.04 -7.15 8.04
C VAL A 243 6.81 -8.56 7.50
N THR A 244 6.52 -8.66 6.22
CA THR A 244 6.39 -9.93 5.50
C THR A 244 7.33 -9.94 4.30
N ALA A 245 8.21 -10.93 4.21
CA ALA A 245 8.95 -11.24 2.99
C ALA A 245 8.14 -12.24 2.14
N MET A 246 7.91 -11.92 0.87
CA MET A 246 7.07 -12.70 -0.01
C MET A 246 7.76 -12.94 -1.35
N VAL A 247 7.62 -14.16 -1.87
CA VAL A 247 8.08 -14.53 -3.22
C VAL A 247 6.98 -15.29 -3.94
N VAL A 248 6.75 -14.91 -5.19
CA VAL A 248 5.81 -15.57 -6.13
C VAL A 248 6.63 -16.23 -7.23
N THR A 249 6.31 -17.50 -7.52
CA THR A 249 6.94 -18.28 -8.60
C THR A 249 5.90 -18.79 -9.60
N ASP A 250 6.37 -19.24 -10.75
CA ASP A 250 5.54 -19.79 -11.83
C ASP A 250 5.04 -21.23 -11.59
N GLY A 251 4.98 -21.64 -10.32
CA GLY A 251 4.49 -22.96 -9.89
C GLY A 251 5.45 -23.71 -8.97
N ASP A 252 6.66 -23.21 -8.73
CA ASP A 252 7.63 -23.85 -7.83
C ASP A 252 7.46 -23.38 -6.39
N LYS A 253 6.68 -24.14 -5.61
CA LYS A 253 6.42 -23.86 -4.19
C LYS A 253 7.68 -23.99 -3.32
N GLN A 254 8.60 -24.89 -3.67
CA GLN A 254 9.84 -25.07 -2.91
C GLN A 254 10.75 -23.86 -3.08
N LEU A 255 10.95 -23.41 -4.33
CA LEU A 255 11.71 -22.21 -4.65
C LEU A 255 11.11 -20.98 -3.96
N ALA A 256 9.78 -20.78 -4.06
CA ALA A 256 9.10 -19.68 -3.38
C ALA A 256 9.39 -19.66 -1.87
N THR A 257 9.32 -20.83 -1.22
CA THR A 257 9.55 -20.95 0.23
C THR A 257 11.01 -20.71 0.61
N GLU A 258 11.96 -21.24 -0.15
CA GLU A 258 13.39 -21.00 0.06
C GLU A 258 13.72 -19.53 -0.05
N LYS A 259 13.31 -18.89 -1.15
CA LYS A 259 13.61 -17.48 -1.42
C LYS A 259 12.90 -16.51 -0.47
N ALA A 260 11.68 -16.80 -0.05
CA ALA A 260 11.00 -16.00 0.97
C ALA A 260 11.72 -16.06 2.33
N ARG A 261 12.26 -17.23 2.71
CA ARG A 261 13.06 -17.38 3.94
C ARG A 261 14.39 -16.64 3.86
N GLU A 262 15.09 -16.73 2.72
CA GLU A 262 16.35 -15.98 2.51
C GLU A 262 16.11 -14.46 2.65
N LEU A 263 15.06 -13.93 2.02
CA LEU A 263 14.69 -12.53 2.11
C LEU A 263 14.30 -12.14 3.55
N ALA A 264 13.52 -13.00 4.24
CA ALA A 264 13.14 -12.74 5.63
C ALA A 264 14.35 -12.70 6.56
N GLN A 265 15.31 -13.61 6.36
CA GLN A 265 16.56 -13.62 7.15
C GLN A 265 17.40 -12.38 6.88
N LEU A 266 17.54 -11.98 5.61
CA LEU A 266 18.27 -10.76 5.22
C LEU A 266 17.67 -9.51 5.88
N PHE A 267 16.33 -9.37 5.86
CA PHE A 267 15.65 -8.26 6.53
C PHE A 267 15.87 -8.29 8.04
N TRP A 268 15.73 -9.45 8.66
CA TRP A 268 15.94 -9.63 10.10
C TRP A 268 17.35 -9.27 10.54
N ASP A 269 18.35 -9.64 9.76
CA ASP A 269 19.77 -9.37 10.08
C ASP A 269 20.07 -7.87 10.03
N THR A 270 19.40 -7.12 9.16
CA THR A 270 19.57 -5.67 9.03
C THR A 270 18.71 -4.85 10.00
N ARG A 271 17.83 -5.47 10.80
CA ARG A 271 16.82 -4.77 11.64
C ARG A 271 17.37 -3.70 12.59
N LYS A 272 18.64 -3.77 12.96
CA LYS A 272 19.28 -2.81 13.85
C LYS A 272 19.91 -1.63 13.12
N GLU A 273 19.90 -1.65 11.80
CA GLU A 273 20.45 -0.58 10.94
C GLU A 273 19.39 0.49 10.64
N PHE A 274 18.10 0.16 10.86
CA PHE A 274 17.01 1.12 10.66
C PHE A 274 17.08 2.26 11.69
N CYS A 275 17.03 3.47 11.22
CA CYS A 275 17.06 4.69 12.04
C CYS A 275 16.29 5.82 11.33
N PHE A 276 16.02 6.88 12.06
CA PHE A 276 15.60 8.13 11.42
C PHE A 276 16.79 8.79 10.73
N TYR A 277 16.62 9.17 9.48
CA TYR A 277 17.68 9.83 8.68
C TYR A 277 17.68 11.34 8.86
N ASN A 278 16.52 11.90 9.14
CA ASN A 278 16.38 13.29 9.52
C ASN A 278 16.63 13.44 11.03
N GLU A 279 17.07 14.60 11.44
CA GLU A 279 17.20 14.90 12.85
C GLU A 279 15.81 14.91 13.52
N THR A 280 15.63 14.08 14.51
CA THR A 280 14.37 13.95 15.27
C THR A 280 14.58 14.45 16.70
N ARG A 281 13.59 15.15 17.22
CA ARG A 281 13.58 15.72 18.58
C ARG A 281 12.18 15.69 19.17
N GLU A 282 12.09 15.70 20.47
CA GLU A 282 10.84 16.01 21.15
C GLU A 282 10.38 17.45 20.81
N PRO A 283 9.07 17.73 20.76
CA PRO A 283 8.54 19.01 20.30
C PRO A 283 9.18 20.24 20.95
N ALA A 284 9.39 20.22 22.27
CA ALA A 284 10.01 21.34 22.98
C ALA A 284 11.48 21.56 22.56
N ASP A 285 12.25 20.47 22.42
CA ASP A 285 13.65 20.54 21.99
C ASP A 285 13.76 20.95 20.52
N ALA A 286 12.83 20.54 19.68
CA ALA A 286 12.75 20.95 18.27
C ALA A 286 12.59 22.47 18.15
N LEU A 287 11.71 23.07 18.96
CA LEU A 287 11.51 24.53 18.98
C LEU A 287 12.76 25.27 19.46
N VAL A 288 13.43 24.80 20.52
CA VAL A 288 14.69 25.37 20.99
C VAL A 288 15.77 25.31 19.92
N HIS A 289 15.87 24.17 19.22
CA HIS A 289 16.83 24.00 18.12
C HIS A 289 16.52 24.91 16.93
N ALA A 290 15.25 25.00 16.53
CA ALA A 290 14.82 25.91 15.47
C ALA A 290 15.15 27.37 15.78
N ARG A 291 14.90 27.80 17.03
CA ARG A 291 15.28 29.14 17.52
C ARG A 291 16.77 29.37 17.39
N SER A 292 17.60 28.47 17.91
CA SER A 292 19.06 28.60 17.86
C SER A 292 19.56 28.64 16.41
N SER A 293 18.98 27.88 15.51
CA SER A 293 19.31 27.89 14.07
C SER A 293 19.01 29.25 13.43
N VAL A 294 17.81 29.80 13.70
CA VAL A 294 17.42 31.13 13.18
C VAL A 294 18.31 32.23 13.73
N GLU A 295 18.64 32.22 15.03
CA GLU A 295 19.56 33.17 15.66
C GLU A 295 20.96 33.08 15.05
N ALA A 296 21.41 31.90 14.60
CA ALA A 296 22.65 31.66 13.90
C ALA A 296 22.60 32.02 12.40
N GLY A 297 21.47 32.50 11.88
CA GLY A 297 21.27 32.84 10.47
C GLY A 297 21.05 31.66 9.55
N VAL A 298 20.66 30.48 10.07
CA VAL A 298 20.33 29.29 9.31
C VAL A 298 18.80 29.26 9.05
N TYR A 299 18.42 29.44 7.81
CA TYR A 299 17.00 29.40 7.41
C TYR A 299 16.86 29.06 5.93
N PRO A 300 15.71 28.52 5.48
CA PRO A 300 14.55 28.20 6.31
C PRO A 300 14.82 27.00 7.23
N VAL A 301 14.18 27.01 8.41
CA VAL A 301 14.08 25.82 9.28
C VAL A 301 12.69 25.24 9.11
N VAL A 302 12.63 23.94 8.80
CA VAL A 302 11.38 23.22 8.61
C VAL A 302 11.26 22.17 9.71
N LEU A 303 10.17 22.21 10.46
CA LEU A 303 9.81 21.20 11.44
C LEU A 303 8.58 20.44 10.93
N SER A 304 8.60 19.11 11.03
CA SER A 304 7.51 18.25 10.67
C SER A 304 7.03 17.48 11.91
N ASP A 305 5.75 17.56 12.21
CA ASP A 305 5.13 16.74 13.25
C ASP A 305 4.76 15.38 12.65
N SER A 306 5.52 14.33 13.02
CA SER A 306 5.26 12.98 12.54
C SER A 306 4.18 12.25 13.34
N GLY A 307 3.78 12.79 14.49
CA GLY A 307 2.71 12.23 15.31
C GLY A 307 1.30 12.53 14.77
N ASP A 308 1.14 13.70 14.12
CA ASP A 308 -0.14 14.10 13.52
C ASP A 308 -0.01 14.14 11.98
N ASN A 309 0.43 13.01 11.41
CA ASN A 309 0.67 12.86 9.98
C ASN A 309 -0.57 12.33 9.24
N PRO A 310 -1.28 13.16 8.46
CA PRO A 310 -2.48 12.72 7.75
C PRO A 310 -2.17 11.69 6.65
N THR A 311 -0.93 11.63 6.14
CA THR A 311 -0.55 10.60 5.17
C THR A 311 -0.32 9.23 5.82
N ALA A 312 -0.32 9.18 7.16
CA ALA A 312 -0.34 7.95 7.96
C ALA A 312 -1.69 7.75 8.68
N GLY A 313 -2.72 8.48 8.29
CA GLY A 313 -4.08 8.29 8.78
C GLY A 313 -4.44 9.03 10.06
N SER A 314 -3.59 9.96 10.56
CA SER A 314 -3.98 10.79 11.69
C SER A 314 -5.04 11.82 11.31
N SER A 315 -5.72 12.39 12.33
CA SER A 315 -6.81 13.35 12.12
C SER A 315 -6.35 14.71 11.60
N GLN A 316 -5.08 15.06 11.74
CA GLN A 316 -4.51 16.36 11.38
C GLN A 316 -5.19 17.55 12.09
N ASP A 317 -5.67 17.33 13.31
CA ASP A 317 -6.35 18.35 14.13
C ASP A 317 -5.74 18.51 15.54
N VAL A 318 -4.57 17.89 15.77
CA VAL A 318 -3.86 17.92 17.05
C VAL A 318 -3.07 19.22 17.19
N THR A 319 -3.53 20.10 18.07
CA THR A 319 -2.98 21.46 18.23
C THR A 319 -1.83 21.57 19.25
N ASN A 320 -1.30 20.46 19.74
CA ASN A 320 -0.27 20.47 20.79
C ASN A 320 1.01 21.21 20.36
N PHE A 321 1.47 20.99 19.14
CA PHE A 321 2.67 21.64 18.61
C PHE A 321 2.42 23.15 18.35
N LEU A 322 1.26 23.50 17.79
CA LEU A 322 0.86 24.90 17.62
C LEU A 322 0.80 25.63 18.98
N LYS A 323 0.24 25.00 20.01
CA LYS A 323 0.18 25.57 21.36
C LYS A 323 1.58 25.87 21.91
N ALA A 324 2.53 24.97 21.68
CA ALA A 324 3.92 25.18 22.08
C ALA A 324 4.58 26.35 21.32
N ILE A 325 4.32 26.47 20.02
CA ILE A 325 4.78 27.61 19.19
C ILE A 325 4.21 28.93 19.70
N LEU A 326 2.92 28.98 19.94
CA LEU A 326 2.24 30.21 20.41
C LEU A 326 2.68 30.64 21.81
N ALA A 327 3.17 29.72 22.63
CA ALA A 327 3.72 30.00 23.94
C ALA A 327 5.16 30.58 23.90
N ASP A 328 5.84 30.54 22.78
CA ASP A 328 7.20 31.09 22.62
C ASP A 328 7.18 32.51 22.03
N PRO A 329 7.49 33.55 22.84
CA PRO A 329 7.48 34.93 22.38
C PRO A 329 8.49 35.23 21.25
N PHE A 330 9.58 34.49 21.16
CA PHE A 330 10.57 34.65 20.10
C PHE A 330 9.95 34.19 18.76
N LEU A 331 9.39 32.98 18.70
CA LEU A 331 8.84 32.42 17.48
C LEU A 331 7.67 33.25 16.95
N THR A 332 6.82 33.78 17.86
CA THR A 332 5.67 34.61 17.48
C THR A 332 6.05 36.03 17.05
N SER A 333 7.28 36.49 17.32
CA SER A 333 7.81 37.81 16.92
C SER A 333 8.68 37.81 15.67
N LEU A 334 8.89 36.68 15.04
CA LEU A 334 9.77 36.54 13.87
C LEU A 334 9.34 37.42 12.68
N THR A 335 10.36 37.95 11.98
CA THR A 335 10.17 38.68 10.73
C THR A 335 11.19 38.16 9.71
N PRO A 336 10.80 37.51 8.60
CA PRO A 336 9.39 37.18 8.25
C PRO A 336 8.73 36.25 9.26
N PRO A 337 7.37 36.21 9.29
CA PRO A 337 6.63 35.45 10.27
C PRO A 337 6.84 33.93 10.06
N LEU A 338 6.70 33.17 11.14
CA LEU A 338 6.62 31.71 11.10
C LEU A 338 5.34 31.30 10.33
N CYS A 339 5.49 30.30 9.46
CA CYS A 339 4.37 29.69 8.75
C CYS A 339 4.05 28.35 9.41
N TYR A 340 2.82 28.14 9.86
CA TYR A 340 2.30 26.87 10.33
C TYR A 340 1.23 26.37 9.34
N GLN A 341 1.38 25.14 8.87
CA GLN A 341 0.45 24.43 7.98
C GLN A 341 0.25 23.05 8.55
N ALA A 342 -0.79 22.44 8.41
CA ALA A 342 -2.15 22.63 8.06
C ALA A 342 -2.98 22.00 9.16
N PHE A 343 -4.21 22.46 9.36
CA PHE A 343 -5.17 21.75 10.18
C PHE A 343 -6.32 21.29 9.31
N TYR A 344 -6.85 20.12 9.62
CA TYR A 344 -8.20 19.76 9.20
C TYR A 344 -9.18 20.38 10.18
N ASP A 345 -10.03 21.28 9.70
CA ASP A 345 -11.11 21.90 10.46
C ASP A 345 -12.38 21.71 9.62
N PRO A 346 -13.28 20.76 10.01
CA PRO A 346 -14.46 20.38 9.23
C PRO A 346 -15.53 21.46 9.20
#